data_27d66c8faec82a2fd3629d818df446d3
#
_entry.id   27d66c8faec82a2fd3629d818df446d3
#
_cell.length_a   1.000
_cell.length_b   1.000
_cell.length_c   1.000
_cell.angle_alpha   90.00
_cell.angle_beta   90.00
_cell.angle_gamma   90.00
#
_symmetry.space_group_name_H-M   'P 1'
#
loop_
_entity.id
_entity.type
_entity.pdbx_description
1 polymer ?
#
loop_
_entity_poly.entity_id
_entity_poly.type
_entity_poly.pdbx_seq_one_letter_code
_entity_poly.pdbx_strand_id
1 'polypeptide(L)'
;YVGGVVGENYGTVVNSHNIGSVSGSNYVGGVVGYNYYGTVVNCYYDSDIYIGTAISSDEGTSTDVWGKTTADFASGEVAYSLSQGCTVGETVYSGEIWGQNIDGKGEKDACPVFSDAKVYPAKNCDGSDGVYSNTQDVQKDHIYSENGFCTFCDGYESPTGSGTESDPYKISNAGQLYWFAAVVNTG
;
A
#
# COMPACT_ATOMS: atom_id res chain seq x y z
N TYR A 1 5.20 -29.82 -6.55
CA TYR A 1 5.51 -28.43 -6.21
C TYR A 1 4.26 -27.58 -6.38
N VAL A 2 3.95 -26.76 -5.40
CA VAL A 2 2.77 -25.86 -5.43
C VAL A 2 3.18 -24.48 -4.96
N GLY A 3 2.90 -23.47 -5.77
CA GLY A 3 3.11 -22.07 -5.39
C GLY A 3 1.89 -21.22 -5.77
N GLY A 4 1.67 -20.15 -5.04
CA GLY A 4 0.57 -19.23 -5.34
C GLY A 4 0.73 -18.53 -6.70
N VAL A 5 1.96 -18.43 -7.20
CA VAL A 5 2.28 -17.87 -8.53
C VAL A 5 2.88 -18.95 -9.42
N VAL A 6 3.89 -19.70 -8.94
CA VAL A 6 4.61 -20.71 -9.72
C VAL A 6 4.90 -21.93 -8.86
N GLY A 7 4.63 -23.14 -9.37
CA GLY A 7 4.95 -24.40 -8.70
C GLY A 7 6.47 -24.65 -8.63
N GLU A 8 7.16 -24.54 -9.75
CA GLU A 8 8.61 -24.74 -9.88
C GLU A 8 9.21 -23.66 -10.81
N ASN A 9 10.27 -22.98 -10.36
CA ASN A 9 10.91 -21.89 -11.08
C ASN A 9 12.34 -22.24 -11.49
N TYR A 10 12.59 -22.21 -12.79
CA TYR A 10 13.92 -22.31 -13.45
C TYR A 10 14.34 -21.00 -14.11
N GLY A 11 13.49 -19.98 -14.06
CA GLY A 11 13.65 -18.70 -14.75
C GLY A 11 13.59 -17.52 -13.79
N THR A 12 12.81 -16.52 -14.17
CA THR A 12 12.65 -15.29 -13.38
C THR A 12 11.18 -15.02 -13.11
N VAL A 13 10.85 -14.87 -11.82
CA VAL A 13 9.53 -14.46 -11.32
C VAL A 13 9.69 -13.11 -10.65
N VAL A 14 8.99 -12.09 -11.15
CA VAL A 14 9.12 -10.71 -10.64
C VAL A 14 7.78 -10.01 -10.51
N ASN A 15 7.72 -9.00 -9.65
CA ASN A 15 6.61 -8.06 -9.51
C ASN A 15 5.25 -8.77 -9.46
N SER A 16 5.15 -9.81 -8.64
CA SER A 16 3.97 -10.68 -8.60
C SER A 16 3.42 -10.82 -7.18
N HIS A 17 2.12 -11.07 -7.06
CA HIS A 17 1.54 -11.37 -5.77
C HIS A 17 0.49 -12.48 -5.81
N ASN A 18 0.21 -13.06 -4.64
CA ASN A 18 -0.85 -14.04 -4.41
C ASN A 18 -1.67 -13.65 -3.18
N ILE A 19 -2.98 -13.52 -3.36
CA ILE A 19 -3.95 -13.31 -2.28
C ILE A 19 -4.88 -14.51 -2.08
N GLY A 20 -4.58 -15.63 -2.73
CA GLY A 20 -5.35 -16.85 -2.63
C GLY A 20 -4.74 -17.88 -1.68
N SER A 21 -5.56 -18.80 -1.20
CA SER A 21 -5.09 -19.94 -0.42
C SER A 21 -4.23 -20.87 -1.29
N VAL A 22 -3.15 -21.38 -0.70
CA VAL A 22 -2.27 -22.35 -1.34
C VAL A 22 -2.28 -23.64 -0.51
N SER A 23 -2.49 -24.78 -1.14
CA SER A 23 -2.47 -26.07 -0.46
C SER A 23 -1.82 -27.15 -1.30
N GLY A 24 -1.16 -28.10 -0.64
CA GLY A 24 -0.49 -29.20 -1.30
C GLY A 24 0.21 -30.09 -0.28
N SER A 25 0.83 -31.18 -0.76
CA SER A 25 1.51 -32.14 0.13
C SER A 25 3.02 -31.93 0.24
N ASN A 26 3.66 -31.35 -0.78
CA ASN A 26 5.10 -31.15 -0.81
C ASN A 26 5.45 -29.83 -1.50
N TYR A 27 6.49 -29.16 -0.99
CA TYR A 27 7.03 -27.91 -1.55
C TYR A 27 5.92 -26.89 -1.84
N VAL A 28 5.23 -26.47 -0.78
CA VAL A 28 4.12 -25.52 -0.87
C VAL A 28 4.61 -24.17 -0.41
N GLY A 29 4.57 -23.18 -1.29
CA GLY A 29 5.00 -21.80 -1.03
C GLY A 29 3.93 -20.76 -1.38
N GLY A 30 3.87 -19.67 -0.63
CA GLY A 30 2.92 -18.58 -0.87
C GLY A 30 3.10 -17.94 -2.25
N VAL A 31 4.31 -17.92 -2.77
CA VAL A 31 4.67 -17.43 -4.11
C VAL A 31 5.19 -18.58 -4.97
N VAL A 32 6.27 -19.26 -4.56
CA VAL A 32 6.93 -20.30 -5.34
C VAL A 32 7.04 -21.57 -4.50
N GLY A 33 6.69 -22.72 -5.07
CA GLY A 33 6.86 -24.02 -4.43
C GLY A 33 8.34 -24.40 -4.33
N TYR A 34 9.04 -24.42 -5.45
CA TYR A 34 10.46 -24.74 -5.53
C TYR A 34 11.18 -23.79 -6.51
N ASN A 35 12.14 -23.04 -5.99
CA ASN A 35 13.00 -22.20 -6.82
C ASN A 35 14.30 -22.92 -7.14
N TYR A 36 14.38 -23.56 -8.30
CA TYR A 36 15.51 -24.37 -8.75
C TYR A 36 16.43 -23.54 -9.66
N TYR A 37 17.48 -22.97 -9.10
CA TYR A 37 18.44 -22.05 -9.78
C TYR A 37 17.78 -20.85 -10.48
N GLY A 38 16.50 -20.56 -10.18
CA GLY A 38 15.78 -19.42 -10.70
C GLY A 38 16.00 -18.17 -9.86
N THR A 39 15.38 -17.07 -10.30
CA THR A 39 15.39 -15.79 -9.59
C THR A 39 13.96 -15.35 -9.26
N VAL A 40 13.72 -14.93 -8.01
CA VAL A 40 12.42 -14.42 -7.53
C VAL A 40 12.65 -13.06 -6.88
N VAL A 41 12.03 -12.00 -7.41
CA VAL A 41 12.25 -10.63 -6.90
C VAL A 41 10.94 -9.84 -6.84
N ASN A 42 10.78 -9.07 -5.77
CA ASN A 42 9.64 -8.16 -5.57
C ASN A 42 8.30 -8.91 -5.69
N CYS A 43 8.13 -9.96 -4.87
CA CYS A 43 6.95 -10.81 -4.89
C CYS A 43 6.35 -10.96 -3.50
N TYR A 44 5.01 -10.97 -3.42
CA TYR A 44 4.30 -10.94 -2.15
C TYR A 44 3.19 -11.99 -2.09
N TYR A 45 2.83 -12.43 -0.89
CA TYR A 45 1.65 -13.24 -0.66
C TYR A 45 0.93 -12.80 0.61
N ASP A 46 -0.39 -13.04 0.66
CA ASP A 46 -1.19 -12.76 1.85
C ASP A 46 -0.95 -13.82 2.93
N SER A 47 -0.24 -13.42 3.99
CA SER A 47 0.14 -14.30 5.10
C SER A 47 -0.99 -14.58 6.08
N ASP A 48 -2.10 -13.85 6.03
CA ASP A 48 -3.30 -14.17 6.80
C ASP A 48 -4.12 -15.28 6.13
N ILE A 49 -3.97 -15.44 4.80
CA ILE A 49 -4.66 -16.46 4.01
C ILE A 49 -3.83 -17.74 3.87
N TYR A 50 -2.51 -17.60 3.66
CA TYR A 50 -1.60 -18.73 3.61
C TYR A 50 -0.51 -18.59 4.69
N ILE A 51 -0.58 -19.47 5.70
CA ILE A 51 0.37 -19.51 6.82
C ILE A 51 1.54 -20.45 6.46
N GLY A 52 2.56 -19.93 5.80
CA GLY A 52 3.74 -20.66 5.37
C GLY A 52 4.82 -19.72 4.87
N THR A 53 5.83 -20.26 4.19
CA THR A 53 6.91 -19.48 3.60
C THR A 53 6.53 -18.98 2.21
N ALA A 54 7.11 -17.85 1.80
CA ALA A 54 6.94 -17.33 0.44
C ALA A 54 7.47 -18.32 -0.61
N ILE A 55 8.64 -18.88 -0.37
CA ILE A 55 9.28 -19.93 -1.16
C ILE A 55 9.48 -21.15 -0.23
N SER A 56 9.00 -22.31 -0.63
CA SER A 56 9.12 -23.51 0.21
C SER A 56 10.53 -24.11 0.17
N SER A 57 11.14 -24.15 -1.00
CA SER A 57 12.56 -24.56 -1.16
C SER A 57 13.22 -23.64 -2.15
N ASP A 58 14.34 -23.04 -1.76
CA ASP A 58 15.07 -22.05 -2.55
C ASP A 58 16.52 -22.48 -2.76
N GLU A 59 16.84 -22.92 -3.96
CA GLU A 59 18.20 -23.22 -4.45
C GLU A 59 18.67 -22.16 -5.47
N GLY A 60 17.91 -21.09 -5.62
CA GLY A 60 18.18 -19.99 -6.54
C GLY A 60 18.57 -18.70 -5.83
N THR A 61 18.02 -17.60 -6.31
CA THR A 61 18.17 -16.26 -5.71
C THR A 61 16.80 -15.68 -5.43
N SER A 62 16.60 -15.13 -4.23
CA SER A 62 15.39 -14.42 -3.88
C SER A 62 15.70 -13.10 -3.19
N THR A 63 14.98 -12.03 -3.57
CA THR A 63 15.12 -10.69 -3.00
C THR A 63 13.75 -10.05 -2.93
N ASP A 64 13.41 -9.44 -1.78
CA ASP A 64 12.11 -8.78 -1.56
C ASP A 64 10.92 -9.72 -1.85
N VAL A 65 10.95 -10.90 -1.22
CA VAL A 65 9.91 -11.93 -1.32
C VAL A 65 9.30 -12.17 0.07
N TRP A 66 8.12 -11.58 0.34
CA TRP A 66 7.60 -11.48 1.70
C TRP A 66 6.11 -11.86 1.81
N GLY A 67 5.74 -12.40 2.98
CA GLY A 67 4.36 -12.43 3.45
C GLY A 67 3.97 -11.03 3.94
N LYS A 68 2.82 -10.57 3.51
CA LYS A 68 2.17 -9.32 3.94
C LYS A 68 0.78 -9.65 4.44
N THR A 69 0.28 -8.91 5.41
CA THR A 69 -1.07 -9.13 5.93
C THR A 69 -2.13 -8.67 4.93
N THR A 70 -3.37 -9.17 5.07
CA THR A 70 -4.51 -8.65 4.30
C THR A 70 -4.66 -7.13 4.45
N ALA A 71 -4.35 -6.59 5.63
CA ALA A 71 -4.37 -5.15 5.88
C ALA A 71 -3.29 -4.41 5.08
N ASP A 72 -2.07 -4.96 4.95
CA ASP A 72 -1.00 -4.38 4.14
C ASP A 72 -1.38 -4.38 2.65
N PHE A 73 -2.03 -5.44 2.16
CA PHE A 73 -2.59 -5.48 0.80
C PHE A 73 -3.65 -4.40 0.58
N ALA A 74 -4.55 -4.20 1.55
CA ALA A 74 -5.61 -3.19 1.44
C ALA A 74 -5.09 -1.76 1.61
N SER A 75 -3.97 -1.55 2.29
CA SER A 75 -3.40 -0.22 2.59
C SER A 75 -2.78 0.49 1.39
N GLY A 76 -2.43 -0.25 0.33
CA GLY A 76 -1.65 0.25 -0.82
C GLY A 76 -0.14 -0.02 -0.70
N GLU A 77 0.36 -0.52 0.43
CA GLU A 77 1.79 -0.82 0.62
C GLU A 77 2.33 -1.78 -0.44
N VAL A 78 1.60 -2.88 -0.66
CA VAL A 78 2.02 -3.89 -1.65
C VAL A 78 1.92 -3.34 -3.08
N ALA A 79 0.87 -2.55 -3.40
CA ALA A 79 0.75 -1.91 -4.70
C ALA A 79 1.89 -0.93 -4.96
N TYR A 80 2.25 -0.11 -3.97
CA TYR A 80 3.40 0.78 -4.07
C TYR A 80 4.69 0.00 -4.30
N SER A 81 4.96 -1.04 -3.51
CA SER A 81 6.17 -1.87 -3.66
C SER A 81 6.27 -2.53 -5.02
N LEU A 82 5.19 -3.11 -5.52
CA LEU A 82 5.12 -3.72 -6.86
C LEU A 82 5.34 -2.67 -7.96
N SER A 83 4.80 -1.46 -7.79
CA SER A 83 4.89 -0.38 -8.78
C SER A 83 6.32 0.16 -8.97
N GLN A 84 7.21 -0.01 -7.98
CA GLN A 84 8.61 0.38 -8.11
C GLN A 84 9.37 -0.51 -9.11
N GLY A 85 8.84 -1.70 -9.41
CA GLY A 85 9.52 -2.66 -10.26
C GLY A 85 10.78 -3.23 -9.61
N CYS A 86 11.61 -3.90 -10.39
CA CYS A 86 12.88 -4.45 -9.92
C CYS A 86 13.87 -4.60 -11.06
N THR A 87 15.13 -4.88 -10.70
CA THR A 87 16.20 -5.17 -11.67
C THR A 87 16.80 -6.53 -11.37
N VAL A 88 16.94 -7.36 -12.40
CA VAL A 88 17.61 -8.67 -12.32
C VAL A 88 18.73 -8.70 -13.34
N GLY A 89 19.99 -8.77 -12.87
CA GLY A 89 21.14 -8.57 -13.71
C GLY A 89 21.12 -7.18 -14.37
N GLU A 90 21.10 -7.14 -15.69
CA GLU A 90 21.02 -5.88 -16.46
C GLU A 90 19.57 -5.56 -16.92
N THR A 91 18.61 -6.43 -16.62
CA THR A 91 17.22 -6.27 -17.08
C THR A 91 16.38 -5.54 -16.04
N VAL A 92 15.75 -4.44 -16.46
CA VAL A 92 14.78 -3.68 -15.67
C VAL A 92 13.37 -4.21 -15.96
N TYR A 93 12.69 -4.62 -14.92
CA TYR A 93 11.28 -5.04 -14.95
C TYR A 93 10.41 -3.92 -14.34
N SER A 94 9.72 -3.18 -15.19
CA SER A 94 8.82 -2.12 -14.74
C SER A 94 7.65 -2.69 -13.94
N GLY A 95 7.30 -2.01 -12.86
CA GLY A 95 6.10 -2.28 -12.06
C GLY A 95 4.94 -1.33 -12.35
N GLU A 96 5.07 -0.41 -13.30
CA GLU A 96 4.10 0.68 -13.55
C GLU A 96 2.67 0.23 -13.87
N ILE A 97 2.47 -1.04 -14.22
CA ILE A 97 1.15 -1.63 -14.42
C ILE A 97 0.36 -1.85 -13.13
N TRP A 98 1.05 -1.86 -11.98
CA TRP A 98 0.42 -2.06 -10.69
C TRP A 98 -0.11 -0.75 -10.12
N GLY A 99 -1.37 -0.77 -9.72
CA GLY A 99 -2.05 0.30 -9.04
C GLY A 99 -3.06 -0.24 -8.04
N GLN A 100 -3.69 0.65 -7.30
CA GLN A 100 -4.76 0.31 -6.35
C GLN A 100 -5.54 1.57 -5.98
N ASN A 101 -6.85 1.54 -6.11
CA ASN A 101 -7.70 2.62 -5.62
C ASN A 101 -7.94 2.45 -4.12
N ILE A 102 -7.22 3.20 -3.28
CA ILE A 102 -7.29 3.11 -1.82
C ILE A 102 -8.07 4.26 -1.17
N ASP A 103 -8.05 5.45 -1.77
CA ASP A 103 -8.74 6.64 -1.25
C ASP A 103 -9.30 7.56 -2.36
N GLY A 104 -9.20 7.14 -3.62
CA GLY A 104 -9.77 7.82 -4.76
C GLY A 104 -11.31 7.73 -4.81
N LYS A 105 -11.88 8.25 -5.89
CA LYS A 105 -13.32 8.16 -6.12
C LYS A 105 -13.70 6.76 -6.63
N GLY A 106 -14.84 6.26 -6.17
CA GLY A 106 -15.38 4.98 -6.60
C GLY A 106 -15.15 3.86 -5.60
N GLU A 107 -15.30 2.63 -6.08
CA GLU A 107 -15.06 1.44 -5.28
C GLU A 107 -13.56 1.26 -5.01
N LYS A 108 -13.22 0.92 -3.77
CA LYS A 108 -11.84 0.71 -3.35
C LYS A 108 -11.39 -0.71 -3.67
N ASP A 109 -10.15 -0.82 -4.10
CA ASP A 109 -9.54 -2.12 -4.33
C ASP A 109 -9.02 -2.72 -3.01
N ALA A 110 -9.31 -3.98 -2.78
CA ALA A 110 -8.82 -4.71 -1.60
C ALA A 110 -7.34 -5.14 -1.72
N CYS A 111 -6.78 -5.09 -2.91
CA CYS A 111 -5.41 -5.51 -3.21
C CYS A 111 -4.89 -4.81 -4.48
N PRO A 112 -3.59 -4.92 -4.80
CA PRO A 112 -3.05 -4.44 -6.06
C PRO A 112 -3.76 -5.03 -7.27
N VAL A 113 -4.04 -4.19 -8.26
CA VAL A 113 -4.66 -4.55 -9.54
C VAL A 113 -3.91 -3.92 -10.70
N PHE A 114 -4.17 -4.37 -11.92
CA PHE A 114 -3.66 -3.69 -13.11
C PHE A 114 -4.50 -2.46 -13.38
N SER A 115 -4.00 -1.30 -12.98
CA SER A 115 -4.70 -0.03 -13.15
C SER A 115 -3.75 1.17 -13.14
N ASP A 116 -4.25 2.32 -13.60
CA ASP A 116 -3.53 3.60 -13.56
C ASP A 116 -3.68 4.33 -12.19
N ALA A 117 -4.37 3.72 -11.23
CA ALA A 117 -4.56 4.27 -9.89
C ALA A 117 -3.25 4.16 -9.08
N LYS A 118 -2.33 5.10 -9.34
CA LYS A 118 -1.02 5.10 -8.67
C LYS A 118 -1.15 5.28 -7.17
N VAL A 119 -0.27 4.62 -6.44
CA VAL A 119 -0.16 4.70 -4.98
C VAL A 119 1.15 5.39 -4.63
N TYR A 120 1.09 6.34 -3.72
CA TYR A 120 2.22 7.11 -3.23
C TYR A 120 2.38 6.93 -1.73
N PRO A 121 3.61 6.88 -1.19
CA PRO A 121 3.81 6.93 0.24
C PRO A 121 3.36 8.31 0.74
N ALA A 122 2.49 8.31 1.74
CA ALA A 122 2.14 9.50 2.49
C ALA A 122 2.76 9.37 3.88
N LYS A 123 3.36 10.45 4.37
CA LYS A 123 3.86 10.48 5.75
C LYS A 123 2.74 10.88 6.68
N ASN A 124 2.64 10.20 7.82
CA ASN A 124 1.89 10.73 8.94
C ASN A 124 2.50 12.06 9.38
N CYS A 125 1.71 12.89 10.01
CA CYS A 125 2.15 14.20 10.45
C CYS A 125 3.29 14.16 11.48
N ASP A 126 3.41 13.07 12.22
CA ASP A 126 4.49 12.77 13.18
C ASP A 126 5.78 12.25 12.50
N GLY A 127 5.77 12.14 11.16
CA GLY A 127 6.89 11.63 10.36
C GLY A 127 7.00 10.11 10.31
N SER A 128 6.09 9.36 10.94
CA SER A 128 6.05 7.90 10.84
C SER A 128 5.64 7.47 9.43
N ASP A 129 6.23 6.37 8.97
CA ASP A 129 5.90 5.74 7.69
C ASP A 129 4.71 4.79 7.86
N GLY A 130 4.07 4.43 6.75
CA GLY A 130 3.07 3.37 6.69
C GLY A 130 1.68 3.82 6.26
N VAL A 131 1.52 5.04 5.81
CA VAL A 131 0.30 5.52 5.18
C VAL A 131 0.53 5.69 3.69
N TYR A 132 -0.45 5.25 2.88
CA TYR A 132 -0.42 5.37 1.43
C TYR A 132 -1.64 6.17 0.93
N SER A 133 -1.52 6.78 -0.25
CA SER A 133 -2.55 7.62 -0.85
C SER A 133 -2.51 7.50 -2.37
N ASN A 134 -3.65 7.67 -3.02
CA ASN A 134 -3.70 7.90 -4.47
C ASN A 134 -3.33 9.34 -4.87
N THR A 135 -3.18 10.22 -3.90
CA THR A 135 -2.73 11.60 -4.12
C THR A 135 -1.29 11.75 -3.62
N GLN A 136 -0.42 12.30 -4.47
CA GLN A 136 0.97 12.56 -4.12
C GLN A 136 1.08 13.67 -3.07
N ASP A 137 2.09 13.59 -2.19
CA ASP A 137 2.43 14.60 -1.18
C ASP A 137 1.32 14.91 -0.15
N VAL A 138 0.42 13.95 0.10
CA VAL A 138 -0.60 14.10 1.15
C VAL A 138 -0.01 13.76 2.51
N GLN A 139 -0.11 14.69 3.44
CA GLN A 139 0.04 14.40 4.86
C GLN A 139 -1.32 13.88 5.39
N LYS A 140 -1.33 12.68 5.96
CA LYS A 140 -2.50 12.10 6.61
C LYS A 140 -2.29 12.05 8.12
N ASP A 141 -3.40 11.93 8.84
CA ASP A 141 -3.46 11.72 10.28
C ASP A 141 -2.78 12.81 11.12
N HIS A 142 -3.36 14.01 11.08
CA HIS A 142 -3.00 15.08 12.00
C HIS A 142 -3.41 14.75 13.44
N ILE A 143 -2.49 14.94 14.36
CA ILE A 143 -2.79 14.88 15.80
C ILE A 143 -3.00 16.31 16.29
N TYR A 144 -4.26 16.64 16.57
CA TYR A 144 -4.63 18.00 16.99
C TYR A 144 -4.58 18.18 18.51
N SER A 145 -4.06 19.32 18.93
CA SER A 145 -4.18 19.81 20.30
C SER A 145 -5.63 20.22 20.61
N GLU A 146 -5.94 20.49 21.89
CA GLU A 146 -7.26 21.03 22.31
C GLU A 146 -7.64 22.32 21.59
N ASN A 147 -6.66 23.09 21.13
CA ASN A 147 -6.86 24.33 20.39
C ASN A 147 -7.05 24.11 18.87
N GLY A 148 -7.05 22.84 18.38
CA GLY A 148 -7.26 22.49 16.97
C GLY A 148 -6.06 22.75 16.07
N PHE A 149 -4.86 22.94 16.61
CA PHE A 149 -3.61 22.98 15.85
C PHE A 149 -2.93 21.62 15.85
N CYS A 150 -2.40 21.21 14.72
CA CYS A 150 -1.60 20.00 14.68
C CYS A 150 -0.34 20.16 15.53
N THR A 151 0.00 19.11 16.29
CA THR A 151 1.17 19.11 17.19
C THR A 151 2.50 18.91 16.46
N PHE A 152 2.48 18.55 15.18
CA PHE A 152 3.67 18.21 14.39
C PHE A 152 3.87 19.07 13.13
N CYS A 153 2.83 19.70 12.62
CA CYS A 153 2.90 20.55 11.43
C CYS A 153 1.98 21.76 11.55
N ASP A 154 1.94 22.63 10.52
CA ASP A 154 1.09 23.81 10.48
C ASP A 154 -0.38 23.52 10.11
N GLY A 155 -0.83 22.28 10.23
CA GLY A 155 -2.19 21.85 9.91
C GLY A 155 -3.21 22.31 10.94
N TYR A 156 -4.41 22.61 10.45
CA TYR A 156 -5.55 23.04 11.27
C TYR A 156 -6.66 22.00 11.22
N GLU A 157 -7.33 21.79 12.37
CA GLU A 157 -8.52 20.95 12.46
C GLU A 157 -9.66 21.56 11.62
N SER A 158 -10.33 20.74 10.79
CA SER A 158 -11.54 21.19 10.09
C SER A 158 -12.74 21.20 11.03
N PRO A 159 -13.60 22.24 10.98
CA PRO A 159 -14.83 22.28 11.75
C PRO A 159 -15.82 21.21 11.26
N THR A 160 -16.73 20.80 12.14
CA THR A 160 -17.85 19.97 11.74
C THR A 160 -18.90 20.76 10.93
N GLY A 161 -19.65 20.09 10.07
CA GLY A 161 -20.59 20.69 9.15
C GLY A 161 -20.06 20.76 7.71
N SER A 162 -20.96 20.96 6.75
CA SER A 162 -20.66 21.00 5.32
C SER A 162 -20.56 22.41 4.72
N GLY A 163 -20.76 23.45 5.56
CA GLY A 163 -20.75 24.84 5.13
C GLY A 163 -21.98 25.29 4.34
N THR A 164 -23.05 24.51 4.37
CA THR A 164 -24.34 24.84 3.75
C THR A 164 -25.26 25.56 4.74
N GLU A 165 -26.33 26.19 4.25
CA GLU A 165 -27.33 26.84 5.10
C GLU A 165 -28.01 25.84 6.05
N SER A 166 -28.21 24.59 5.61
CA SER A 166 -28.83 23.52 6.43
C SER A 166 -27.84 22.81 7.35
N ASP A 167 -26.52 22.90 7.08
CA ASP A 167 -25.46 22.30 7.88
C ASP A 167 -24.24 23.20 7.90
N PRO A 168 -24.29 24.34 8.63
CA PRO A 168 -23.22 25.33 8.68
C PRO A 168 -21.98 24.78 9.42
N TYR A 169 -20.80 25.30 9.12
CA TYR A 169 -19.60 25.00 9.88
C TYR A 169 -19.74 25.40 11.33
N LYS A 170 -19.41 24.48 12.23
CA LYS A 170 -19.44 24.69 13.69
C LYS A 170 -18.02 24.82 14.19
N ILE A 171 -17.59 26.05 14.41
CA ILE A 171 -16.24 26.38 14.89
C ILE A 171 -16.24 26.34 16.41
N SER A 172 -15.43 25.49 17.01
CA SER A 172 -15.34 25.30 18.46
C SER A 172 -13.97 25.60 19.06
N ASN A 173 -12.91 25.75 18.22
CA ASN A 173 -11.57 26.08 18.67
C ASN A 173 -10.85 27.01 17.69
N ALA A 174 -9.65 27.46 18.07
CA ALA A 174 -8.87 28.39 17.29
C ALA A 174 -8.38 27.79 15.95
N GLY A 175 -7.96 26.51 15.94
CA GLY A 175 -7.50 25.83 14.72
C GLY A 175 -8.60 25.77 13.66
N GLN A 176 -9.83 25.45 14.06
CA GLN A 176 -10.99 25.44 13.16
C GLN A 176 -11.31 26.84 12.58
N LEU A 177 -11.06 27.90 13.35
CA LEU A 177 -11.20 29.27 12.85
C LEU A 177 -10.12 29.59 11.80
N TYR A 178 -8.88 29.17 12.02
CA TYR A 178 -7.79 29.32 11.04
C TYR A 178 -8.04 28.51 9.78
N TRP A 179 -8.52 27.27 9.92
CA TRP A 179 -8.94 26.45 8.78
C TRP A 179 -10.01 27.16 7.94
N PHE A 180 -11.05 27.69 8.59
CA PHE A 180 -12.12 28.42 7.93
C PHE A 180 -11.61 29.66 7.20
N ALA A 181 -10.72 30.44 7.84
CA ALA A 181 -10.11 31.62 7.23
C ALA A 181 -9.27 31.25 5.99
N ALA A 182 -8.52 30.14 6.04
CA ALA A 182 -7.74 29.64 4.91
C ALA A 182 -8.66 29.26 3.73
N VAL A 183 -9.73 28.51 3.98
CA VAL A 183 -10.67 28.07 2.95
C VAL A 183 -11.39 29.26 2.28
N VAL A 184 -11.81 30.26 3.06
CA VAL A 184 -12.52 31.46 2.52
C VAL A 184 -11.58 32.34 1.70
N ASN A 185 -10.27 32.40 2.03
CA ASN A 185 -9.30 33.24 1.32
C ASN A 185 -8.72 32.58 0.06
N THR A 186 -8.96 31.29 -0.16
CA THR A 186 -8.49 30.55 -1.34
C THR A 186 -9.56 30.32 -2.41
N GLY A 187 -10.79 30.78 -2.17
CA GLY A 187 -11.95 30.64 -3.06
C GLY A 187 -12.10 31.77 -4.06
#